data_113c7b4491a53520c8cfd45b98f95456
#
_entry.id   113c7b4491a53520c8cfd45b98f95456
#
_cell.length_a   1.000
_cell.length_b   1.000
_cell.length_c   1.000
_cell.angle_alpha   90.00
_cell.angle_beta   90.00
_cell.angle_gamma   90.00
#
_symmetry.space_group_name_H-M   'P 1'
#
loop_
_entity.id
_entity.type
_entity.pdbx_description
1 polymer ?
#
loop_
_entity_poly.entity_id
_entity_poly.type
_entity_poly.pdbx_seq_one_letter_code
_entity_poly.pdbx_strand_id
1 'polypeptide(L)'
;MIAELAGVSVTTVSRVLASGADERGRWAGPETVAAILEIAERSGYRRNPHAASLRTSRSDLVGVLVPRLQDFVLATVYEGIDEAATERDVSTFVTNSLDRPELQRARTRSMLDRRVDGMIFGDAHLDDPLLDELAEEGVPFVLVSRRRGDHVAITCDDVAGGRLAAEHLIAQGRTRPAVLSGMAYASTAVDRTRGFLEAYAEAGMPLPPERVIHRGFDAAAGREATEAVLRDGPVPDALFATNDFAAIGGMGALRDAGLSVPDDVALVGYNDTPLAASGSIALTSVRSPVHRMGRLALESLLAIVDGRGAESRLLAPELVARASTGPHPG
;
A
#
# COMPACT_ATOMS: atom_id res chain seq x y z
N MET A 1 -0.56 38.71 23.98
CA MET A 1 0.22 39.52 22.98
C MET A 1 -0.68 39.99 21.82
N ILE A 2 -1.11 39.12 20.83
CA ILE A 2 -1.96 39.60 19.71
C ILE A 2 -3.25 40.24 20.20
N ALA A 3 -3.95 39.63 21.14
CA ALA A 3 -5.19 40.11 21.72
C ALA A 3 -5.06 41.50 22.38
N GLU A 4 -3.97 41.69 23.10
CA GLU A 4 -3.65 42.98 23.75
C GLU A 4 -3.33 44.06 22.73
N LEU A 5 -2.52 43.75 21.70
CA LEU A 5 -2.13 44.67 20.64
C LEU A 5 -3.33 45.06 19.73
N ALA A 6 -4.27 44.14 19.51
CA ALA A 6 -5.47 44.38 18.74
C ALA A 6 -6.64 44.94 19.57
N GLY A 7 -6.50 45.03 20.91
CA GLY A 7 -7.55 45.54 21.79
C GLY A 7 -8.80 44.65 21.86
N VAL A 8 -8.66 43.34 21.67
CA VAL A 8 -9.78 42.39 21.64
C VAL A 8 -9.54 41.16 22.54
N SER A 9 -10.58 40.36 22.72
CA SER A 9 -10.43 39.12 23.52
C SER A 9 -9.58 38.08 22.82
N VAL A 10 -8.90 37.21 23.59
CA VAL A 10 -8.16 36.04 23.06
C VAL A 10 -9.08 35.16 22.20
N THR A 11 -10.35 35.06 22.61
CA THR A 11 -11.36 34.28 21.88
C THR A 11 -11.65 34.87 20.51
N THR A 12 -11.72 36.21 20.37
CA THR A 12 -11.91 36.90 19.11
C THR A 12 -10.72 36.65 18.16
N VAL A 13 -9.51 36.83 18.66
CA VAL A 13 -8.27 36.50 17.89
C VAL A 13 -8.26 35.06 17.43
N SER A 14 -8.54 34.11 18.33
CA SER A 14 -8.57 32.69 18.01
C SER A 14 -9.61 32.36 16.91
N ARG A 15 -10.79 32.96 16.96
CA ARG A 15 -11.85 32.77 15.96
C ARG A 15 -11.49 33.38 14.60
N VAL A 16 -11.01 34.63 14.59
CA VAL A 16 -10.58 35.31 13.35
C VAL A 16 -9.46 34.54 12.67
N LEU A 17 -8.44 34.09 13.41
CA LEU A 17 -7.32 33.33 12.86
C LEU A 17 -7.69 31.89 12.48
N ALA A 18 -8.79 31.34 13.02
CA ALA A 18 -9.28 30.00 12.70
C ALA A 18 -10.23 29.97 11.50
N SER A 19 -10.83 31.10 11.13
CA SER A 19 -11.88 31.19 10.08
C SER A 19 -11.28 31.51 8.72
N GLY A 20 -11.88 30.96 7.66
CA GLY A 20 -11.60 31.34 6.28
C GLY A 20 -11.92 32.82 6.02
N ALA A 21 -11.42 33.37 4.91
CA ALA A 21 -11.58 34.81 4.57
C ALA A 21 -13.03 35.28 4.65
N ASP A 22 -13.98 34.47 4.16
CA ASP A 22 -15.41 34.80 4.08
C ASP A 22 -16.13 34.74 5.44
N GLU A 23 -15.59 34.07 6.42
CA GLU A 23 -16.23 33.86 7.73
C GLU A 23 -15.71 34.81 8.83
N ARG A 24 -14.55 35.45 8.59
CA ARG A 24 -13.90 36.32 9.60
C ARG A 24 -14.79 37.45 10.07
N GLY A 25 -15.60 37.99 9.15
CA GLY A 25 -16.56 39.08 9.44
C GLY A 25 -17.62 38.73 10.48
N ARG A 26 -17.84 37.47 10.80
CA ARG A 26 -18.75 37.01 11.88
C ARG A 26 -18.21 37.28 13.29
N TRP A 27 -16.89 37.43 13.42
CA TRP A 27 -16.22 37.45 14.71
C TRP A 27 -15.66 38.82 15.10
N ALA A 28 -15.41 39.68 14.10
CA ALA A 28 -14.97 41.05 14.31
C ALA A 28 -15.24 41.90 13.07
N GLY A 29 -15.31 43.25 13.23
CA GLY A 29 -15.42 44.16 12.13
C GLY A 29 -14.18 44.12 11.21
N PRO A 30 -14.30 44.62 9.93
CA PRO A 30 -13.24 44.51 8.93
C PRO A 30 -11.88 45.08 9.38
N GLU A 31 -11.89 46.23 10.05
CA GLU A 31 -10.69 46.90 10.57
C GLU A 31 -10.00 46.06 11.66
N THR A 32 -10.78 45.46 12.56
CA THR A 32 -10.27 44.59 13.62
C THR A 32 -9.69 43.29 13.04
N VAL A 33 -10.35 42.70 12.04
CA VAL A 33 -9.84 41.54 11.32
C VAL A 33 -8.49 41.85 10.65
N ALA A 34 -8.39 42.97 9.97
CA ALA A 34 -7.14 43.42 9.32
C ALA A 34 -6.01 43.61 10.34
N ALA A 35 -6.31 44.30 11.45
CA ALA A 35 -5.32 44.51 12.52
C ALA A 35 -4.83 43.18 13.14
N ILE A 36 -5.74 42.23 13.41
CA ILE A 36 -5.37 40.91 13.95
C ILE A 36 -4.44 40.16 12.97
N LEU A 37 -4.74 40.13 11.67
CA LEU A 37 -3.95 39.48 10.65
C LEU A 37 -2.57 40.11 10.51
N GLU A 38 -2.48 41.45 10.46
CA GLU A 38 -1.21 42.20 10.39
C GLU A 38 -0.33 41.91 11.61
N ILE A 39 -0.91 41.96 12.82
CA ILE A 39 -0.15 41.68 14.06
C ILE A 39 0.31 40.22 14.08
N ALA A 40 -0.53 39.27 13.63
CA ALA A 40 -0.14 37.87 13.55
C ALA A 40 1.01 37.64 12.59
N GLU A 41 0.98 38.23 11.41
CA GLU A 41 2.05 38.16 10.41
C GLU A 41 3.36 38.79 10.92
N ARG A 42 3.31 40.01 11.45
CA ARG A 42 4.48 40.70 12.01
C ARG A 42 5.11 40.01 13.21
N SER A 43 4.29 39.34 14.04
CA SER A 43 4.77 38.57 15.20
C SER A 43 5.26 37.16 14.86
N GLY A 44 5.19 36.74 13.57
CA GLY A 44 5.51 35.38 13.17
C GLY A 44 4.59 34.35 13.80
N TYR A 45 3.40 34.76 14.25
CA TYR A 45 2.46 33.84 14.92
C TYR A 45 2.02 32.75 13.97
N ARG A 46 2.38 31.52 14.31
CA ARG A 46 1.80 30.31 13.70
C ARG A 46 0.75 29.73 14.63
N ARG A 47 -0.40 29.43 14.07
CA ARG A 47 -1.46 28.74 14.81
C ARG A 47 -0.87 27.47 15.42
N ASN A 48 -1.02 27.29 16.73
CA ASN A 48 -0.62 26.06 17.38
C ASN A 48 -1.66 24.97 17.06
N PRO A 49 -1.32 23.94 16.27
CA PRO A 49 -2.24 22.84 15.93
C PRO A 49 -2.78 22.14 17.19
N HIS A 50 -1.93 22.03 18.24
CA HIS A 50 -2.33 21.40 19.49
C HIS A 50 -3.39 22.17 20.27
N ALA A 51 -3.42 23.51 20.14
CA ALA A 51 -4.48 24.31 20.76
C ALA A 51 -5.83 24.21 20.00
N ALA A 52 -5.78 23.91 18.71
CA ALA A 52 -6.96 23.65 17.89
C ALA A 52 -7.51 22.25 18.14
N SER A 53 -6.65 21.24 18.25
CA SER A 53 -7.03 19.84 18.51
C SER A 53 -7.71 19.64 19.87
N LEU A 54 -7.37 20.45 20.89
CA LEU A 54 -8.04 20.42 22.20
C LEU A 54 -9.54 20.79 22.11
N ARG A 55 -9.94 21.54 21.07
CA ARG A 55 -11.34 21.94 20.90
C ARG A 55 -12.13 20.98 20.02
N THR A 56 -11.49 20.38 19.02
CA THR A 56 -12.11 19.49 18.04
C THR A 56 -11.94 18.02 18.40
N SER A 57 -11.10 17.71 19.38
CA SER A 57 -10.61 16.35 19.70
C SER A 57 -9.96 15.67 18.50
N ARG A 58 -9.47 16.44 17.49
CA ARG A 58 -8.82 15.97 16.28
C ARG A 58 -7.48 16.66 16.06
N SER A 59 -6.54 15.90 15.55
CA SER A 59 -5.20 16.39 15.21
C SER A 59 -5.06 16.73 13.72
N ASP A 60 -6.00 16.28 12.89
CA ASP A 60 -5.94 16.29 11.42
C ASP A 60 -4.63 15.63 10.92
N LEU A 61 -4.18 14.60 11.65
CA LEU A 61 -2.97 13.83 11.37
C LEU A 61 -3.29 12.34 11.31
N VAL A 62 -2.91 11.68 10.21
CA VAL A 62 -3.07 10.24 9.99
C VAL A 62 -1.71 9.56 9.98
N GLY A 63 -1.59 8.46 10.74
CA GLY A 63 -0.42 7.60 10.70
C GLY A 63 -0.48 6.61 9.54
N VAL A 64 0.62 6.42 8.82
CA VAL A 64 0.73 5.41 7.75
C VAL A 64 1.94 4.53 8.03
N LEU A 65 1.72 3.23 8.13
CA LEU A 65 2.77 2.25 8.40
C LEU A 65 2.88 1.29 7.23
N VAL A 66 4.06 1.21 6.64
CA VAL A 66 4.37 0.36 5.49
C VAL A 66 5.61 -0.50 5.76
N PRO A 67 5.78 -1.65 5.09
CA PRO A 67 7.02 -2.42 5.22
C PRO A 67 8.25 -1.62 4.79
N ARG A 68 8.24 -1.06 3.58
CA ARG A 68 9.36 -0.31 2.99
C ARG A 68 8.86 0.74 2.00
N LEU A 69 9.26 2.00 2.17
CA LEU A 69 8.98 3.07 1.21
C LEU A 69 9.82 2.99 -0.08
N GLN A 70 10.85 2.15 -0.10
CA GLN A 70 11.62 1.90 -1.33
C GLN A 70 10.88 0.97 -2.30
N ASP A 71 9.79 0.34 -1.87
CA ASP A 71 8.94 -0.46 -2.72
C ASP A 71 8.01 0.45 -3.52
N PHE A 72 8.09 0.42 -4.85
CA PHE A 72 7.24 1.22 -5.75
C PHE A 72 5.75 1.02 -5.48
N VAL A 73 5.34 -0.18 -5.13
CA VAL A 73 3.93 -0.49 -4.82
C VAL A 73 3.46 0.34 -3.62
N LEU A 74 4.22 0.29 -2.54
CA LEU A 74 3.86 0.97 -1.29
C LEU A 74 4.10 2.49 -1.38
N ALA A 75 5.09 2.93 -2.16
CA ALA A 75 5.26 4.34 -2.49
C ALA A 75 4.05 4.88 -3.26
N THR A 76 3.56 4.15 -4.27
CA THR A 76 2.38 4.55 -5.05
C THR A 76 1.08 4.48 -4.24
N VAL A 77 0.94 3.51 -3.32
CA VAL A 77 -0.16 3.50 -2.34
C VAL A 77 -0.11 4.77 -1.49
N TYR A 78 1.08 5.13 -0.99
CA TYR A 78 1.25 6.32 -0.17
C TYR A 78 0.97 7.61 -0.95
N GLU A 79 1.39 7.72 -2.22
CA GLU A 79 1.01 8.85 -3.10
C GLU A 79 -0.52 9.02 -3.16
N GLY A 80 -1.26 7.92 -3.35
CA GLY A 80 -2.73 7.98 -3.34
C GLY A 80 -3.33 8.40 -1.99
N ILE A 81 -2.72 7.98 -0.87
CA ILE A 81 -3.10 8.43 0.48
C ILE A 81 -2.85 9.94 0.63
N ASP A 82 -1.66 10.41 0.25
CA ASP A 82 -1.22 11.80 0.42
C ASP A 82 -2.02 12.79 -0.43
N GLU A 83 -2.33 12.43 -1.68
CA GLU A 83 -3.23 13.21 -2.53
C GLU A 83 -4.62 13.35 -1.89
N ALA A 84 -5.21 12.25 -1.45
CA ALA A 84 -6.53 12.27 -0.81
C ALA A 84 -6.52 13.00 0.54
N ALA A 85 -5.40 13.01 1.27
CA ALA A 85 -5.19 13.76 2.50
C ALA A 85 -5.11 15.27 2.22
N THR A 86 -4.32 15.66 1.20
CA THR A 86 -4.18 17.05 0.76
C THR A 86 -5.53 17.68 0.37
N GLU A 87 -6.37 16.94 -0.37
CA GLU A 87 -7.73 17.37 -0.74
C GLU A 87 -8.65 17.64 0.46
N ARG A 88 -8.31 17.13 1.65
CA ARG A 88 -9.12 17.20 2.86
C ARG A 88 -8.46 17.95 4.01
N ASP A 89 -7.36 18.67 3.74
CA ASP A 89 -6.56 19.38 4.74
C ASP A 89 -6.07 18.48 5.89
N VAL A 90 -5.83 17.18 5.62
CA VAL A 90 -5.27 16.20 6.55
C VAL A 90 -3.79 16.03 6.28
N SER A 91 -2.98 15.96 7.32
CA SER A 91 -1.55 15.65 7.23
C SER A 91 -1.31 14.16 7.39
N THR A 92 -0.26 13.63 6.77
CA THR A 92 0.15 12.24 6.91
C THR A 92 1.50 12.12 7.59
N PHE A 93 1.68 11.08 8.38
CA PHE A 93 2.96 10.71 8.99
C PHE A 93 3.28 9.26 8.64
N VAL A 94 4.19 9.05 7.67
CA VAL A 94 4.56 7.72 7.18
C VAL A 94 5.85 7.22 7.84
N THR A 95 5.91 5.91 8.12
CA THR A 95 7.12 5.24 8.61
C THR A 95 7.18 3.77 8.16
N ASN A 96 8.37 3.16 8.29
CA ASN A 96 8.63 1.78 7.91
C ASN A 96 8.66 0.85 9.12
N SER A 97 8.04 -0.35 8.98
CA SER A 97 8.19 -1.46 9.93
C SER A 97 9.28 -2.46 9.55
N LEU A 98 9.72 -2.45 8.30
CA LEU A 98 10.64 -3.44 7.72
C LEU A 98 10.10 -4.88 7.81
N ASP A 99 8.77 -5.06 7.81
CA ASP A 99 8.07 -6.32 8.04
C ASP A 99 8.52 -7.02 9.35
N ARG A 100 8.86 -6.23 10.39
CA ARG A 100 9.29 -6.73 11.69
C ARG A 100 8.24 -6.38 12.74
N PRO A 101 7.58 -7.38 13.36
CA PRO A 101 6.48 -7.15 14.31
C PRO A 101 6.85 -6.23 15.46
N GLU A 102 8.07 -6.32 15.99
CA GLU A 102 8.54 -5.44 17.07
C GLU A 102 8.68 -3.97 16.62
N LEU A 103 9.10 -3.72 15.38
CA LEU A 103 9.16 -2.36 14.83
C LEU A 103 7.77 -1.84 14.49
N GLN A 104 6.89 -2.68 13.93
CA GLN A 104 5.50 -2.34 13.67
C GLN A 104 4.83 -1.85 14.96
N ARG A 105 4.92 -2.63 16.04
CA ARG A 105 4.37 -2.28 17.36
C ARG A 105 4.96 -0.99 17.92
N ALA A 106 6.28 -0.83 17.87
CA ALA A 106 6.96 0.36 18.38
C ALA A 106 6.58 1.63 17.59
N ARG A 107 6.50 1.54 16.26
CA ARG A 107 6.10 2.66 15.39
C ARG A 107 4.63 3.03 15.59
N THR A 108 3.75 2.04 15.69
CA THR A 108 2.33 2.24 16.00
C THR A 108 2.16 3.02 17.30
N ARG A 109 2.76 2.58 18.40
CA ARG A 109 2.70 3.30 19.70
C ARG A 109 3.24 4.71 19.59
N SER A 110 4.39 4.91 18.91
CA SER A 110 4.97 6.24 18.69
C SER A 110 4.05 7.19 17.90
N MET A 111 3.22 6.69 16.98
CA MET A 111 2.23 7.48 16.24
C MET A 111 1.03 7.82 17.13
N LEU A 112 0.52 6.85 17.90
CA LEU A 112 -0.58 7.06 18.84
C LEU A 112 -0.20 8.08 19.92
N ASP A 113 1.04 8.05 20.43
CA ASP A 113 1.57 9.05 21.38
C ASP A 113 1.55 10.48 20.78
N ARG A 114 1.63 10.61 19.45
CA ARG A 114 1.49 11.88 18.72
C ARG A 114 0.05 12.26 18.41
N ARG A 115 -0.90 11.46 18.92
CA ARG A 115 -2.34 11.68 18.76
C ARG A 115 -2.79 11.72 17.29
N VAL A 116 -2.29 10.79 16.46
CA VAL A 116 -2.89 10.59 15.15
C VAL A 116 -4.38 10.24 15.31
N ASP A 117 -5.25 10.74 14.43
CA ASP A 117 -6.69 10.50 14.48
C ASP A 117 -7.05 9.06 14.09
N GLY A 118 -6.15 8.39 13.35
CA GLY A 118 -6.26 6.99 12.97
C GLY A 118 -5.05 6.55 12.17
N MET A 119 -5.03 5.26 11.78
CA MET A 119 -3.89 4.65 11.14
C MET A 119 -4.25 3.85 9.87
N ILE A 120 -3.33 3.87 8.90
CA ILE A 120 -3.39 3.00 7.72
C ILE A 120 -2.19 2.05 7.78
N PHE A 121 -2.47 0.73 7.72
CA PHE A 121 -1.45 -0.31 7.75
C PHE A 121 -1.33 -0.98 6.38
N GLY A 122 -0.17 -0.86 5.73
CA GLY A 122 0.22 -1.59 4.52
C GLY A 122 1.08 -2.81 4.81
N ASP A 123 1.38 -3.07 6.08
CA ASP A 123 2.29 -4.10 6.56
C ASP A 123 1.62 -5.14 7.47
N ALA A 124 0.30 -5.33 7.34
CA ALA A 124 -0.42 -6.32 8.12
C ALA A 124 0.15 -7.73 7.94
N HIS A 125 0.35 -8.46 9.05
CA HIS A 125 0.71 -9.87 9.06
C HIS A 125 -0.53 -10.70 9.40
N LEU A 126 -0.69 -11.86 8.74
CA LEU A 126 -1.82 -12.75 8.98
C LEU A 126 -1.85 -13.35 10.39
N ASP A 127 -0.69 -13.48 11.02
CA ASP A 127 -0.47 -14.15 12.31
C ASP A 127 -0.16 -13.20 13.49
N ASP A 128 0.01 -11.87 13.25
CA ASP A 128 0.31 -10.92 14.32
C ASP A 128 -0.98 -10.39 14.99
N PRO A 129 -1.12 -10.47 16.33
CA PRO A 129 -2.32 -10.02 17.05
C PRO A 129 -2.43 -8.49 17.21
N LEU A 130 -1.42 -7.70 16.82
CA LEU A 130 -1.40 -6.24 17.05
C LEU A 130 -2.68 -5.55 16.59
N LEU A 131 -3.21 -5.92 15.43
CA LEU A 131 -4.40 -5.27 14.86
C LEU A 131 -5.67 -5.59 15.67
N ASP A 132 -5.76 -6.81 16.21
CA ASP A 132 -6.86 -7.22 17.08
C ASP A 132 -6.79 -6.44 18.41
N GLU A 133 -5.59 -6.29 18.99
CA GLU A 133 -5.35 -5.48 20.20
C GLU A 133 -5.76 -4.00 19.97
N LEU A 134 -5.38 -3.41 18.82
CA LEU A 134 -5.75 -2.05 18.48
C LEU A 134 -7.27 -1.86 18.31
N ALA A 135 -7.94 -2.86 17.73
CA ALA A 135 -9.39 -2.85 17.60
C ALA A 135 -10.08 -2.90 18.98
N GLU A 136 -9.58 -3.72 19.91
CA GLU A 136 -10.06 -3.79 21.30
C GLU A 136 -9.81 -2.46 22.04
N GLU A 137 -8.69 -1.77 21.77
CA GLU A 137 -8.39 -0.45 22.30
C GLU A 137 -9.26 0.66 21.67
N GLY A 138 -10.04 0.36 20.62
CA GLY A 138 -10.87 1.33 19.91
C GLY A 138 -10.09 2.29 19.02
N VAL A 139 -8.87 1.94 18.61
CA VAL A 139 -8.06 2.74 17.70
C VAL A 139 -8.63 2.67 16.29
N PRO A 140 -8.98 3.80 15.63
CA PRO A 140 -9.43 3.78 14.24
C PRO A 140 -8.30 3.37 13.28
N PHE A 141 -8.52 2.34 12.47
CA PHE A 141 -7.56 1.97 11.44
C PHE A 141 -8.20 1.30 10.21
N VAL A 142 -7.45 1.29 9.11
CA VAL A 142 -7.78 0.62 7.84
C VAL A 142 -6.53 -0.10 7.35
N LEU A 143 -6.71 -1.28 6.77
CA LEU A 143 -5.67 -2.03 6.10
C LEU A 143 -5.64 -1.68 4.61
N VAL A 144 -4.45 -1.63 4.03
CA VAL A 144 -4.27 -1.41 2.58
C VAL A 144 -3.31 -2.44 2.01
N SER A 145 -3.59 -2.94 0.82
CA SER A 145 -2.82 -3.97 0.13
C SER A 145 -2.89 -5.36 0.81
N ARG A 146 -2.62 -5.44 2.10
CA ARG A 146 -2.74 -6.67 2.90
C ARG A 146 -4.02 -6.67 3.73
N ARG A 147 -4.51 -7.86 4.06
CA ARG A 147 -5.67 -8.07 4.92
C ARG A 147 -5.32 -8.92 6.14
N ARG A 148 -6.14 -8.81 7.19
CA ARG A 148 -6.13 -9.68 8.36
C ARG A 148 -7.54 -9.77 8.95
N GLY A 149 -8.03 -10.99 9.19
CA GLY A 149 -9.35 -11.21 9.79
C GLY A 149 -10.45 -10.43 9.06
N ASP A 150 -11.37 -9.89 9.84
CA ASP A 150 -12.52 -9.11 9.35
C ASP A 150 -12.30 -7.59 9.43
N HIS A 151 -11.05 -7.15 9.70
CA HIS A 151 -10.75 -5.72 9.74
C HIS A 151 -10.94 -5.08 8.37
N VAL A 152 -11.39 -3.81 8.36
CA VAL A 152 -11.61 -3.05 7.12
C VAL A 152 -10.33 -2.98 6.32
N ALA A 153 -10.37 -3.49 5.09
CA ALA A 153 -9.23 -3.58 4.19
C ALA A 153 -9.57 -3.13 2.77
N ILE A 154 -8.68 -2.34 2.18
CA ILE A 154 -8.75 -1.94 0.77
C ILE A 154 -7.66 -2.73 0.03
N THR A 155 -8.08 -3.76 -0.71
CA THR A 155 -7.16 -4.73 -1.33
C THR A 155 -7.45 -4.90 -2.82
N CYS A 156 -6.47 -5.42 -3.55
CA CYS A 156 -6.70 -6.02 -4.86
C CYS A 156 -7.31 -7.42 -4.68
N ASP A 157 -8.08 -7.89 -5.65
CA ASP A 157 -8.48 -9.30 -5.73
C ASP A 157 -7.27 -10.14 -6.17
N ASP A 158 -6.42 -10.44 -5.18
CA ASP A 158 -5.16 -11.14 -5.39
C ASP A 158 -5.37 -12.60 -5.84
N VAL A 159 -6.51 -13.22 -5.48
CA VAL A 159 -6.87 -14.55 -5.98
C VAL A 159 -7.21 -14.50 -7.47
N ALA A 160 -8.07 -13.56 -7.87
CA ALA A 160 -8.37 -13.35 -9.28
C ALA A 160 -7.10 -12.96 -10.08
N GLY A 161 -6.20 -12.16 -9.49
CA GLY A 161 -4.94 -11.79 -10.12
C GLY A 161 -3.99 -12.99 -10.32
N GLY A 162 -3.87 -13.87 -9.34
CA GLY A 162 -3.13 -15.13 -9.49
C GLY A 162 -3.72 -16.03 -10.57
N ARG A 163 -5.04 -16.12 -10.62
CA ARG A 163 -5.78 -16.85 -11.68
C ARG A 163 -5.50 -16.28 -13.07
N LEU A 164 -5.55 -14.95 -13.26
CA LEU A 164 -5.23 -14.29 -14.54
C LEU A 164 -3.83 -14.66 -15.03
N ALA A 165 -2.84 -14.68 -14.16
CA ALA A 165 -1.47 -15.07 -14.49
C ALA A 165 -1.41 -16.54 -14.97
N ALA A 166 -2.11 -17.45 -14.26
CA ALA A 166 -2.16 -18.86 -14.57
C ALA A 166 -2.87 -19.11 -15.92
N GLU A 167 -4.05 -18.55 -16.10
CA GLU A 167 -4.84 -18.70 -17.33
C GLU A 167 -4.08 -18.23 -18.58
N HIS A 168 -3.34 -17.11 -18.45
CA HIS A 168 -2.49 -16.61 -19.51
C HIS A 168 -1.37 -17.61 -19.89
N LEU A 169 -0.67 -18.18 -18.90
CA LEU A 169 0.37 -19.18 -19.16
C LEU A 169 -0.20 -20.49 -19.71
N ILE A 170 -1.35 -20.95 -19.20
CA ILE A 170 -2.05 -22.14 -19.69
C ILE A 170 -2.46 -21.96 -21.15
N ALA A 171 -3.02 -20.79 -21.52
CA ALA A 171 -3.40 -20.47 -22.89
C ALA A 171 -2.19 -20.50 -23.86
N GLN A 172 -0.97 -20.27 -23.34
CA GLN A 172 0.28 -20.39 -24.11
C GLN A 172 0.90 -21.79 -24.08
N GLY A 173 0.21 -22.78 -23.51
CA GLY A 173 0.65 -24.16 -23.45
C GLY A 173 1.74 -24.44 -22.41
N ARG A 174 1.93 -23.55 -21.42
CA ARG A 174 2.90 -23.74 -20.33
C ARG A 174 2.30 -24.70 -19.28
N THR A 175 2.91 -25.87 -19.13
CA THR A 175 2.35 -27.00 -18.34
C THR A 175 3.13 -27.33 -17.09
N ARG A 176 4.34 -26.76 -16.91
CA ARG A 176 5.26 -27.07 -15.81
C ARG A 176 5.80 -25.81 -15.15
N PRO A 177 4.94 -24.90 -14.69
CA PRO A 177 5.41 -23.66 -14.06
C PRO A 177 5.99 -23.90 -12.68
N ALA A 178 6.64 -22.84 -12.15
CA ALA A 178 6.95 -22.69 -10.73
C ALA A 178 6.53 -21.31 -10.23
N VAL A 179 6.34 -21.18 -8.92
CA VAL A 179 5.89 -19.95 -8.27
C VAL A 179 7.00 -19.40 -7.37
N LEU A 180 7.39 -18.16 -7.64
CA LEU A 180 8.28 -17.38 -6.77
C LEU A 180 7.40 -16.55 -5.83
N SER A 181 7.10 -17.10 -4.66
CA SER A 181 6.17 -16.52 -3.70
C SER A 181 6.87 -15.65 -2.68
N GLY A 182 6.18 -14.58 -2.26
CA GLY A 182 6.55 -13.81 -1.07
C GLY A 182 6.39 -14.61 0.22
N MET A 183 6.51 -13.92 1.35
CA MET A 183 6.44 -14.55 2.67
C MET A 183 5.01 -14.96 3.05
N ALA A 184 4.88 -16.10 3.72
CA ALA A 184 3.58 -16.69 4.06
C ALA A 184 2.74 -15.86 5.05
N TYR A 185 3.34 -14.93 5.79
CA TYR A 185 2.62 -14.00 6.67
C TYR A 185 1.87 -12.90 5.89
N ALA A 186 2.18 -12.67 4.62
CA ALA A 186 1.56 -11.62 3.80
C ALA A 186 0.40 -12.19 2.99
N SER A 187 -0.80 -11.67 3.20
CA SER A 187 -2.01 -12.11 2.49
C SER A 187 -1.87 -12.00 0.96
N THR A 188 -1.16 -10.99 0.45
CA THR A 188 -0.89 -10.83 -0.98
C THR A 188 -0.15 -12.01 -1.58
N ALA A 189 0.89 -12.52 -0.90
CA ALA A 189 1.64 -13.69 -1.38
C ALA A 189 0.79 -14.96 -1.36
N VAL A 190 0.03 -15.14 -0.27
CA VAL A 190 -0.86 -16.31 -0.08
C VAL A 190 -1.95 -16.34 -1.13
N ASP A 191 -2.67 -15.22 -1.30
CA ASP A 191 -3.84 -15.17 -2.19
C ASP A 191 -3.46 -15.23 -3.67
N ARG A 192 -2.37 -14.55 -4.10
CA ARG A 192 -1.82 -14.65 -5.47
C ARG A 192 -1.40 -16.07 -5.81
N THR A 193 -0.66 -16.70 -4.89
CA THR A 193 -0.21 -18.10 -5.04
C THR A 193 -1.42 -19.03 -5.11
N ARG A 194 -2.40 -18.87 -4.23
CA ARG A 194 -3.61 -19.69 -4.20
C ARG A 194 -4.36 -19.63 -5.52
N GLY A 195 -4.68 -18.42 -6.02
CA GLY A 195 -5.39 -18.27 -7.29
C GLY A 195 -4.67 -18.89 -8.48
N PHE A 196 -3.32 -18.80 -8.50
CA PHE A 196 -2.51 -19.43 -9.51
C PHE A 196 -2.58 -20.97 -9.44
N LEU A 197 -2.43 -21.53 -8.26
CA LEU A 197 -2.46 -22.99 -8.04
C LEU A 197 -3.84 -23.58 -8.34
N GLU A 198 -4.93 -22.91 -7.93
CA GLU A 198 -6.29 -23.33 -8.21
C GLU A 198 -6.56 -23.40 -9.70
N ALA A 199 -6.16 -22.39 -10.50
CA ALA A 199 -6.36 -22.38 -11.95
C ALA A 199 -5.60 -23.53 -12.64
N TYR A 200 -4.36 -23.79 -12.27
CA TYR A 200 -3.61 -24.93 -12.81
C TYR A 200 -4.22 -26.29 -12.41
N ALA A 201 -4.72 -26.42 -11.18
CA ALA A 201 -5.39 -27.64 -10.73
C ALA A 201 -6.71 -27.88 -11.49
N GLU A 202 -7.52 -26.84 -11.72
CA GLU A 202 -8.74 -26.90 -12.53
C GLU A 202 -8.46 -27.29 -13.99
N ALA A 203 -7.30 -26.87 -14.53
CA ALA A 203 -6.84 -27.28 -15.85
C ALA A 203 -6.25 -28.72 -15.89
N GLY A 204 -6.31 -29.46 -14.80
CA GLY A 204 -5.77 -30.82 -14.70
C GLY A 204 -4.24 -30.93 -14.57
N MET A 205 -3.58 -29.82 -14.24
CA MET A 205 -2.12 -29.71 -14.12
C MET A 205 -1.71 -29.21 -12.72
N PRO A 206 -2.07 -29.90 -11.60
CA PRO A 206 -1.76 -29.44 -10.27
C PRO A 206 -0.25 -29.35 -10.04
N LEU A 207 0.22 -28.23 -9.47
CA LEU A 207 1.62 -28.03 -9.14
C LEU A 207 1.96 -28.76 -7.83
N PRO A 208 3.07 -29.51 -7.80
CA PRO A 208 3.57 -30.07 -6.56
C PRO A 208 4.15 -28.97 -5.64
N PRO A 209 4.07 -29.15 -4.29
CA PRO A 209 4.46 -28.12 -3.32
C PRO A 209 5.90 -27.61 -3.50
N GLU A 210 6.83 -28.42 -3.94
CA GLU A 210 8.23 -28.06 -4.18
C GLU A 210 8.42 -27.08 -5.34
N ARG A 211 7.37 -26.83 -6.12
CA ARG A 211 7.36 -25.78 -7.16
C ARG A 211 6.90 -24.42 -6.65
N VAL A 212 6.60 -24.28 -5.38
CA VAL A 212 6.24 -22.99 -4.74
C VAL A 212 7.35 -22.61 -3.76
N ILE A 213 8.13 -21.61 -4.11
CA ILE A 213 9.30 -21.21 -3.32
C ILE A 213 9.02 -19.88 -2.61
N HIS A 214 8.95 -19.93 -1.29
CA HIS A 214 8.75 -18.74 -0.45
C HIS A 214 10.11 -18.16 -0.03
N ARG A 215 10.44 -16.94 -0.47
CA ARG A 215 11.71 -16.26 -0.10
C ARG A 215 11.52 -14.81 0.31
N GLY A 216 10.71 -14.03 -0.37
CA GLY A 216 10.52 -12.61 -0.08
C GLY A 216 9.98 -11.84 -1.26
N PHE A 217 10.10 -10.51 -1.17
CA PHE A 217 9.48 -9.61 -2.14
C PHE A 217 10.49 -8.80 -2.97
N ASP A 218 11.78 -8.93 -2.73
CA ASP A 218 12.82 -8.19 -3.44
C ASP A 218 13.49 -9.03 -4.56
N ALA A 219 14.32 -8.38 -5.36
CA ALA A 219 14.99 -9.02 -6.48
C ALA A 219 16.01 -10.10 -6.03
N ALA A 220 16.63 -9.94 -4.86
CA ALA A 220 17.54 -10.94 -4.32
C ALA A 220 16.78 -12.23 -3.98
N ALA A 221 15.64 -12.10 -3.30
CA ALA A 221 14.77 -13.21 -2.97
C ALA A 221 14.23 -13.92 -4.23
N GLY A 222 13.85 -13.16 -5.27
CA GLY A 222 13.43 -13.71 -6.55
C GLY A 222 14.53 -14.49 -7.27
N ARG A 223 15.76 -14.01 -7.22
CA ARG A 223 16.93 -14.71 -7.73
C ARG A 223 17.16 -16.03 -6.99
N GLU A 224 17.26 -15.98 -5.66
CA GLU A 224 17.46 -17.17 -4.82
C GLU A 224 16.37 -18.23 -5.03
N ALA A 225 15.11 -17.79 -5.13
CA ALA A 225 13.99 -18.69 -5.40
C ALA A 225 14.11 -19.37 -6.77
N THR A 226 14.50 -18.62 -7.81
CA THR A 226 14.72 -19.18 -9.15
C THR A 226 15.90 -20.16 -9.17
N GLU A 227 17.01 -19.82 -8.55
CA GLU A 227 18.18 -20.73 -8.43
C GLU A 227 17.81 -22.04 -7.70
N ALA A 228 16.94 -21.96 -6.67
CA ALA A 228 16.44 -23.15 -5.99
C ALA A 228 15.58 -24.02 -6.93
N VAL A 229 14.65 -23.41 -7.67
CA VAL A 229 13.83 -24.12 -8.66
C VAL A 229 14.68 -24.84 -9.71
N LEU A 230 15.71 -24.17 -10.21
CA LEU A 230 16.60 -24.74 -11.25
C LEU A 230 17.50 -25.87 -10.73
N ARG A 231 17.91 -25.78 -9.46
CA ARG A 231 18.77 -26.78 -8.82
C ARG A 231 18.02 -28.06 -8.43
N ASP A 232 16.80 -27.90 -7.89
CA ASP A 232 16.09 -28.96 -7.18
C ASP A 232 15.08 -29.71 -8.06
N GLY A 233 15.09 -29.47 -9.39
CA GLY A 233 14.19 -30.16 -10.32
C GLY A 233 14.42 -29.85 -11.79
N PRO A 234 13.58 -30.41 -12.68
CA PRO A 234 13.65 -30.07 -14.11
C PRO A 234 13.33 -28.59 -14.31
N VAL A 235 13.96 -27.99 -15.33
CA VAL A 235 13.71 -26.57 -15.71
C VAL A 235 12.21 -26.35 -15.94
N PRO A 236 11.59 -25.35 -15.26
CA PRO A 236 10.20 -25.00 -15.51
C PRO A 236 10.04 -24.38 -16.91
N ASP A 237 8.88 -24.50 -17.51
CA ASP A 237 8.55 -23.80 -18.76
C ASP A 237 7.97 -22.41 -18.54
N ALA A 238 7.61 -22.08 -17.28
CA ALA A 238 7.19 -20.75 -16.89
C ALA A 238 7.50 -20.48 -15.39
N LEU A 239 7.66 -19.20 -15.05
CA LEU A 239 7.69 -18.69 -13.67
C LEU A 239 6.58 -17.68 -13.44
N PHE A 240 5.86 -17.82 -12.34
CA PHE A 240 5.01 -16.79 -11.80
C PHE A 240 5.64 -16.22 -10.53
N ALA A 241 6.01 -14.94 -10.57
CA ALA A 241 6.48 -14.23 -9.39
C ALA A 241 5.36 -13.38 -8.80
N THR A 242 5.12 -13.49 -7.50
CA THR A 242 4.03 -12.76 -6.84
C THR A 242 4.27 -11.25 -6.74
N ASN A 243 5.38 -10.72 -7.26
CA ASN A 243 5.61 -9.32 -7.57
C ASN A 243 6.68 -9.12 -8.66
N ASP A 244 6.77 -7.91 -9.22
CA ASP A 244 7.69 -7.58 -10.31
C ASP A 244 9.17 -7.59 -9.88
N PHE A 245 9.49 -7.22 -8.65
CA PHE A 245 10.88 -7.24 -8.17
C PHE A 245 11.44 -8.66 -8.11
N ALA A 246 10.64 -9.61 -7.59
CA ALA A 246 11.02 -11.02 -7.60
C ALA A 246 11.12 -11.55 -9.03
N ALA A 247 10.21 -11.14 -9.95
CA ALA A 247 10.31 -11.49 -11.36
C ALA A 247 11.61 -10.98 -12.00
N ILE A 248 11.99 -9.72 -11.75
CA ILE A 248 13.25 -9.14 -12.25
C ILE A 248 14.47 -9.92 -11.73
N GLY A 249 14.46 -10.28 -10.44
CA GLY A 249 15.50 -11.12 -9.85
C GLY A 249 15.58 -12.50 -10.49
N GLY A 250 14.42 -13.12 -10.71
CA GLY A 250 14.29 -14.39 -11.43
C GLY A 250 14.79 -14.34 -12.87
N MET A 251 14.48 -13.27 -13.61
CA MET A 251 14.98 -13.04 -14.95
C MET A 251 16.52 -12.99 -14.98
N GLY A 252 17.13 -12.36 -13.97
CA GLY A 252 18.59 -12.35 -13.81
C GLY A 252 19.16 -13.73 -13.57
N ALA A 253 18.52 -14.58 -12.74
CA ALA A 253 18.97 -15.95 -12.50
C ALA A 253 18.83 -16.84 -13.74
N LEU A 254 17.72 -16.72 -14.49
CA LEU A 254 17.54 -17.43 -15.76
C LEU A 254 18.63 -17.09 -16.77
N ARG A 255 18.93 -15.81 -16.96
CA ARG A 255 20.01 -15.34 -17.85
C ARG A 255 21.36 -15.94 -17.45
N ASP A 256 21.71 -15.92 -16.16
CA ASP A 256 22.98 -16.43 -15.66
C ASP A 256 23.09 -17.96 -15.80
N ALA A 257 21.93 -18.66 -15.84
CA ALA A 257 21.82 -20.09 -16.19
C ALA A 257 21.81 -20.37 -17.70
N GLY A 258 21.90 -19.35 -18.56
CA GLY A 258 21.86 -19.49 -20.02
C GLY A 258 20.48 -19.77 -20.59
N LEU A 259 19.41 -19.48 -19.83
CA LEU A 259 18.01 -19.68 -20.23
C LEU A 259 17.40 -18.38 -20.74
N SER A 260 16.74 -18.44 -21.89
CA SER A 260 16.09 -17.31 -22.54
C SER A 260 14.66 -17.09 -22.05
N VAL A 261 14.30 -15.82 -21.83
CA VAL A 261 12.92 -15.39 -21.60
C VAL A 261 12.43 -14.71 -22.89
N PRO A 262 11.31 -15.11 -23.47
CA PRO A 262 10.33 -16.12 -23.04
C PRO A 262 10.55 -17.52 -23.58
N ASP A 263 11.57 -17.76 -24.45
CA ASP A 263 11.64 -18.96 -25.30
C ASP A 263 11.79 -20.24 -24.46
N ASP A 264 12.74 -20.27 -23.52
CA ASP A 264 12.93 -21.40 -22.61
C ASP A 264 11.95 -21.34 -21.44
N VAL A 265 11.81 -20.15 -20.83
CA VAL A 265 11.00 -19.94 -19.63
C VAL A 265 10.17 -18.66 -19.79
N ALA A 266 8.85 -18.76 -19.84
CA ALA A 266 7.95 -17.61 -19.76
C ALA A 266 7.95 -17.03 -18.35
N LEU A 267 7.76 -15.71 -18.20
CA LEU A 267 7.81 -15.07 -16.90
C LEU A 267 6.65 -14.06 -16.74
N VAL A 268 5.90 -14.22 -15.64
CA VAL A 268 4.83 -13.30 -15.23
C VAL A 268 5.16 -12.71 -13.86
N GLY A 269 5.04 -11.38 -13.74
CA GLY A 269 5.13 -10.63 -12.49
C GLY A 269 3.76 -10.21 -11.93
N TYR A 270 3.79 -9.32 -10.94
CA TYR A 270 2.59 -8.76 -10.32
C TYR A 270 2.85 -7.34 -9.83
N ASN A 271 1.86 -6.48 -9.88
CA ASN A 271 1.70 -5.07 -9.55
C ASN A 271 1.85 -4.13 -10.75
N ASP A 272 2.47 -4.54 -11.84
CA ASP A 272 2.74 -3.73 -13.04
C ASP A 272 3.44 -2.40 -12.70
N THR A 273 4.53 -2.51 -11.94
CA THR A 273 5.37 -1.37 -11.59
C THR A 273 6.03 -0.75 -12.84
N PRO A 274 6.47 0.52 -12.81
CA PRO A 274 7.19 1.13 -13.94
C PRO A 274 8.39 0.32 -14.45
N LEU A 275 8.99 -0.50 -13.56
CA LEU A 275 10.10 -1.38 -13.92
C LEU A 275 9.68 -2.53 -14.84
N ALA A 276 8.43 -2.99 -14.76
CA ALA A 276 7.91 -4.06 -15.61
C ALA A 276 7.99 -3.70 -17.11
N ALA A 277 7.72 -2.45 -17.44
CA ALA A 277 7.77 -1.97 -18.84
C ALA A 277 9.18 -1.55 -19.28
N SER A 278 10.09 -1.25 -18.35
CA SER A 278 11.35 -0.54 -18.62
C SER A 278 12.55 -1.46 -18.82
N GLY A 279 12.43 -2.79 -18.57
CA GLY A 279 13.50 -3.76 -18.74
C GLY A 279 13.84 -4.04 -20.19
N SER A 280 15.00 -4.69 -20.44
CA SER A 280 15.42 -5.18 -21.77
C SER A 280 14.41 -6.16 -22.38
N ILE A 281 13.71 -6.89 -21.52
CA ILE A 281 12.54 -7.72 -21.85
C ILE A 281 11.39 -7.14 -21.01
N ALA A 282 10.40 -6.56 -21.67
CA ALA A 282 9.24 -6.01 -20.99
C ALA A 282 8.44 -7.15 -20.31
N LEU A 283 8.21 -7.01 -19.01
CA LEU A 283 7.60 -8.03 -18.16
C LEU A 283 6.07 -8.02 -18.27
N THR A 284 5.50 -9.16 -18.65
CA THR A 284 4.06 -9.43 -18.46
C THR A 284 3.77 -9.41 -16.96
N SER A 285 2.80 -8.61 -16.54
CA SER A 285 2.51 -8.42 -15.12
C SER A 285 1.01 -8.24 -14.88
N VAL A 286 0.53 -8.68 -13.73
CA VAL A 286 -0.83 -8.42 -13.26
C VAL A 286 -0.85 -7.06 -12.59
N ARG A 287 -1.58 -6.09 -13.15
CA ARG A 287 -1.72 -4.73 -12.62
C ARG A 287 -2.63 -4.71 -11.42
N SER A 288 -2.13 -4.19 -10.30
CA SER A 288 -2.89 -3.84 -9.11
C SER A 288 -3.22 -2.33 -9.13
N PRO A 289 -4.45 -1.90 -8.81
CA PRO A 289 -4.83 -0.48 -8.77
C PRO A 289 -4.35 0.22 -7.49
N VAL A 290 -3.04 0.15 -7.21
CA VAL A 290 -2.42 0.50 -5.92
C VAL A 290 -2.60 1.96 -5.52
N HIS A 291 -2.54 2.90 -6.46
CA HIS A 291 -2.79 4.31 -6.20
C HIS A 291 -4.24 4.53 -5.73
N ARG A 292 -5.22 3.93 -6.43
CA ARG A 292 -6.64 4.00 -6.04
C ARG A 292 -6.88 3.35 -4.68
N MET A 293 -6.17 2.27 -4.36
CA MET A 293 -6.25 1.62 -3.05
C MET A 293 -5.84 2.59 -1.94
N GLY A 294 -4.76 3.36 -2.14
CA GLY A 294 -4.31 4.39 -1.20
C GLY A 294 -5.37 5.45 -0.95
N ARG A 295 -5.95 6.03 -2.00
CA ARG A 295 -7.03 7.03 -1.89
C ARG A 295 -8.23 6.49 -1.09
N LEU A 296 -8.70 5.29 -1.45
CA LEU A 296 -9.83 4.65 -0.79
C LEU A 296 -9.53 4.28 0.68
N ALA A 297 -8.29 3.92 1.00
CA ALA A 297 -7.89 3.63 2.38
C ALA A 297 -8.01 4.87 3.27
N LEU A 298 -7.56 6.04 2.81
CA LEU A 298 -7.74 7.27 3.56
C LEU A 298 -9.22 7.65 3.68
N GLU A 299 -10.00 7.58 2.60
CA GLU A 299 -11.44 7.88 2.62
C GLU A 299 -12.18 7.00 3.63
N SER A 300 -11.86 5.70 3.65
CA SER A 300 -12.44 4.75 4.58
C SER A 300 -12.02 5.03 6.03
N LEU A 301 -10.75 5.37 6.26
CA LEU A 301 -10.27 5.74 7.59
C LEU A 301 -10.99 6.99 8.12
N LEU A 302 -11.09 8.05 7.31
CA LEU A 302 -11.79 9.27 7.72
C LEU A 302 -13.28 9.02 7.99
N ALA A 303 -13.93 8.12 7.23
CA ALA A 303 -15.31 7.71 7.51
C ALA A 303 -15.42 7.01 8.88
N ILE A 304 -14.48 6.15 9.25
CA ILE A 304 -14.42 5.51 10.57
C ILE A 304 -14.22 6.56 11.67
N VAL A 305 -13.26 7.46 11.50
CA VAL A 305 -12.95 8.55 12.45
C VAL A 305 -14.14 9.48 12.65
N ASP A 306 -14.96 9.68 11.61
CA ASP A 306 -16.22 10.45 11.67
C ASP A 306 -17.40 9.68 12.28
N GLY A 307 -17.24 8.43 12.67
CA GLY A 307 -18.29 7.59 13.20
C GLY A 307 -19.30 7.08 12.15
N ARG A 308 -19.00 7.21 10.86
CA ARG A 308 -19.85 6.74 9.74
C ARG A 308 -19.62 5.26 9.40
N GLY A 309 -18.52 4.68 9.91
CA GLY A 309 -18.08 3.34 9.54
C GLY A 309 -17.54 3.25 8.11
N ALA A 310 -16.94 2.10 7.79
CA ALA A 310 -16.50 1.77 6.44
C ALA A 310 -16.56 0.25 6.23
N GLU A 311 -16.58 -0.16 4.95
CA GLU A 311 -16.55 -1.57 4.54
C GLU A 311 -15.29 -1.87 3.77
N SER A 312 -14.85 -3.13 3.82
CA SER A 312 -13.74 -3.62 3.01
C SER A 312 -14.08 -3.51 1.52
N ARG A 313 -13.07 -3.18 0.70
CA ARG A 313 -13.21 -3.08 -0.77
C ARG A 313 -12.18 -3.94 -1.46
N LEU A 314 -12.66 -4.73 -2.41
CA LEU A 314 -11.87 -5.61 -3.26
C LEU A 314 -11.85 -5.01 -4.68
N LEU A 315 -10.66 -4.62 -5.17
CA LEU A 315 -10.50 -4.00 -6.46
C LEU A 315 -10.00 -5.02 -7.48
N ALA A 316 -10.57 -5.00 -8.68
CA ALA A 316 -10.21 -5.94 -9.74
C ALA A 316 -8.78 -5.68 -10.26
N PRO A 317 -7.96 -6.74 -10.44
CA PRO A 317 -6.70 -6.70 -11.17
C PRO A 317 -6.91 -6.75 -12.67
N GLU A 318 -5.85 -6.46 -13.45
CA GLU A 318 -5.80 -6.56 -14.90
C GLU A 318 -4.49 -7.20 -15.33
N LEU A 319 -4.51 -8.16 -16.27
CA LEU A 319 -3.29 -8.70 -16.87
C LEU A 319 -2.78 -7.78 -17.99
N VAL A 320 -1.52 -7.40 -17.91
CA VAL A 320 -0.82 -6.61 -18.94
C VAL A 320 0.23 -7.51 -19.59
N ALA A 321 -0.15 -8.12 -20.73
CA ALA A 321 0.74 -8.99 -21.49
C ALA A 321 1.85 -8.20 -22.21
N ARG A 322 3.09 -8.72 -22.12
CA ARG A 322 4.29 -8.15 -22.74
C ARG A 322 5.25 -9.24 -23.24
N ALA A 323 6.48 -8.86 -23.57
CA ALA A 323 7.46 -9.72 -24.20
C ALA A 323 7.90 -10.93 -23.37
N SER A 324 7.83 -10.88 -22.03
CA SER A 324 8.35 -11.96 -21.17
C SER A 324 7.53 -13.26 -21.19
N THR A 325 6.40 -13.27 -21.89
CA THR A 325 5.60 -14.48 -22.13
C THR A 325 5.48 -14.80 -23.62
N GLY A 326 6.09 -14.00 -24.50
CA GLY A 326 6.00 -14.17 -25.94
C GLY A 326 4.76 -13.51 -26.57
N PRO A 327 4.54 -13.67 -27.88
CA PRO A 327 3.39 -13.09 -28.54
C PRO A 327 2.09 -13.66 -27.96
N HIS A 328 1.17 -12.76 -27.62
CA HIS A 328 -0.16 -13.15 -27.14
C HIS A 328 -0.91 -13.80 -28.33
N PRO A 329 -1.42 -15.04 -28.20
CA PRO A 329 -2.38 -15.54 -29.16
C PRO A 329 -3.60 -14.61 -29.12
N GLY A 330 -3.82 -13.81 -30.21
CA GLY A 330 -4.86 -12.83 -30.34
C GLY A 330 -6.27 -13.40 -30.20
#